data_f360bd2723e727aa278a54bda2ba07f4
#
_entry.id   f360bd2723e727aa278a54bda2ba07f4
#
_cell.length_a   1.000
_cell.length_b   1.000
_cell.length_c   1.000
_cell.angle_alpha   90.00
_cell.angle_beta   90.00
_cell.angle_gamma   90.00
#
_symmetry.space_group_name_H-M   'P 1'
#
loop_
_entity.id
_entity.type
_entity.pdbx_description
1 polymer ?
#
loop_
_entity_poly.entity_id
_entity_poly.type
_entity_poly.pdbx_seq_one_letter_code
_entity_poly.pdbx_strand_id
1 'polypeptide(L)'
;MNQVTEQMTLEAAVADARLAVREYDEALAWLDRARQAPMEPFSAEVWVTDPSFTHVLLVKHRVRGWVPPGGKVEPGETPRQAAIRELGEETGLRGELLPLPAAVAVRSYRADWSATLGLSYAAVIGREEPLGGEGGQPPRWFALAEEWESAFPADRERIRDHVQRLAAGRSFAAH
;
A
#
# COMPACT_ATOMS: atom_id res chain seq x y z
N MET A 1 -12.68 10.28 -19.29
CA MET A 1 -11.52 9.40 -19.21
C MET A 1 -11.51 8.46 -20.40
N ASN A 2 -10.36 8.20 -20.98
CA ASN A 2 -10.28 7.32 -22.15
C ASN A 2 -10.49 5.86 -21.71
N GLN A 3 -11.42 5.17 -22.36
CA GLN A 3 -11.76 3.77 -22.09
C GLN A 3 -10.54 2.82 -22.12
N VAL A 4 -9.57 3.12 -22.98
CA VAL A 4 -8.30 2.36 -23.07
C VAL A 4 -7.45 2.51 -21.80
N THR A 5 -7.41 3.71 -21.22
CA THR A 5 -6.67 4.00 -19.97
C THR A 5 -7.28 3.28 -18.78
N GLU A 6 -8.61 3.25 -18.70
CA GLU A 6 -9.31 2.51 -17.64
C GLU A 6 -9.05 1.01 -17.74
N GLN A 7 -9.07 0.48 -18.95
CA GLN A 7 -8.79 -0.94 -19.20
C GLN A 7 -7.35 -1.30 -18.78
N MET A 8 -6.37 -0.48 -19.12
CA MET A 8 -4.98 -0.68 -18.74
C MET A 8 -4.79 -0.71 -17.22
N THR A 9 -5.40 0.24 -16.51
CA THR A 9 -5.35 0.31 -15.04
C THR A 9 -5.97 -0.93 -14.42
N LEU A 10 -7.12 -1.36 -14.92
CA LEU A 10 -7.81 -2.55 -14.44
C LEU A 10 -6.98 -3.83 -14.67
N GLU A 11 -6.41 -3.99 -15.85
CA GLU A 11 -5.56 -5.16 -16.16
C GLU A 11 -4.32 -5.22 -15.27
N ALA A 12 -3.68 -4.08 -15.05
CA ALA A 12 -2.55 -3.99 -14.12
C ALA A 12 -2.95 -4.34 -12.68
N ALA A 13 -4.10 -3.84 -12.22
CA ALA A 13 -4.63 -4.14 -10.89
C ALA A 13 -4.95 -5.63 -10.73
N VAL A 14 -5.57 -6.25 -11.72
CA VAL A 14 -5.87 -7.68 -11.73
C VAL A 14 -4.59 -8.51 -11.65
N ALA A 15 -3.59 -8.17 -12.45
CA ALA A 15 -2.31 -8.86 -12.47
C ALA A 15 -1.62 -8.77 -11.10
N ASP A 16 -1.53 -7.58 -10.54
CA ASP A 16 -0.91 -7.35 -9.23
C ASP A 16 -1.70 -8.01 -8.08
N ALA A 17 -3.03 -7.97 -8.13
CA ALA A 17 -3.86 -8.62 -7.13
C ALA A 17 -3.63 -10.14 -7.09
N ARG A 18 -3.45 -10.77 -8.25
CA ARG A 18 -3.16 -12.21 -8.35
C ARG A 18 -1.76 -12.58 -7.88
N LEU A 19 -0.82 -11.65 -7.94
CA LEU A 19 0.57 -11.86 -7.50
C LEU A 19 0.78 -11.51 -6.02
N ALA A 20 -0.18 -10.87 -5.36
CA ALA A 20 -0.05 -10.43 -3.99
C ALA A 20 0.26 -11.59 -3.04
N VAL A 21 1.19 -11.37 -2.11
CA VAL A 21 1.60 -12.38 -1.12
C VAL A 21 0.43 -12.80 -0.23
N ARG A 22 -0.46 -11.85 0.10
CA ARG A 22 -1.67 -12.09 0.89
C ARG A 22 -2.90 -11.50 0.22
N GLU A 23 -3.98 -12.26 0.27
CA GLU A 23 -5.31 -11.79 -0.09
C GLU A 23 -6.15 -11.65 1.17
N TYR A 24 -6.80 -10.50 1.31
CA TYR A 24 -7.77 -10.24 2.37
C TYR A 24 -9.12 -9.89 1.76
N ASP A 25 -10.19 -10.05 2.56
CA ASP A 25 -11.54 -9.63 2.22
C ASP A 25 -12.10 -10.27 0.92
N GLU A 26 -11.62 -11.44 0.56
CA GLU A 26 -11.98 -12.12 -0.69
C GLU A 26 -11.82 -11.21 -1.92
N ALA A 27 -10.72 -10.46 -1.95
CA ALA A 27 -10.49 -9.38 -2.91
C ALA A 27 -10.54 -9.84 -4.37
N LEU A 28 -10.00 -11.02 -4.69
CA LEU A 28 -10.04 -11.55 -6.06
C LEU A 28 -11.47 -11.86 -6.50
N ALA A 29 -12.27 -12.47 -5.65
CA ALA A 29 -13.68 -12.74 -5.94
C ALA A 29 -14.49 -11.45 -6.05
N TRP A 30 -14.21 -10.48 -5.18
CA TRP A 30 -14.82 -9.14 -5.27
C TRP A 30 -14.50 -8.49 -6.61
N LEU A 31 -13.23 -8.52 -7.03
CA LEU A 31 -12.77 -7.91 -8.28
C LEU A 31 -13.45 -8.54 -9.50
N ASP A 32 -13.60 -9.86 -9.53
CA ASP A 32 -14.30 -10.55 -10.62
C ASP A 32 -15.76 -10.11 -10.75
N ARG A 33 -16.44 -9.89 -9.63
CA ARG A 33 -17.83 -9.36 -9.64
C ARG A 33 -17.86 -7.89 -10.02
N ALA A 34 -16.98 -7.08 -9.46
CA ALA A 34 -16.98 -5.63 -9.62
C ALA A 34 -16.64 -5.18 -11.04
N ARG A 35 -15.90 -5.98 -11.80
CA ARG A 35 -15.54 -5.69 -13.21
C ARG A 35 -16.74 -5.49 -14.13
N GLN A 36 -17.90 -5.93 -13.72
CA GLN A 36 -19.16 -5.82 -14.49
C GLN A 36 -19.91 -4.50 -14.25
N ALA A 37 -19.43 -3.66 -13.34
CA ALA A 37 -20.11 -2.44 -12.91
C ALA A 37 -19.14 -1.28 -12.72
N PRO A 38 -19.62 -0.02 -12.66
CA PRO A 38 -18.79 1.10 -12.28
C PRO A 38 -18.15 0.87 -10.91
N MET A 39 -16.85 1.19 -10.78
CA MET A 39 -16.08 1.03 -9.55
C MET A 39 -15.54 2.38 -9.08
N GLU A 40 -15.41 2.53 -7.76
CA GLU A 40 -14.61 3.60 -7.20
C GLU A 40 -13.14 3.45 -7.64
N PRO A 41 -12.36 4.54 -7.69
CA PRO A 41 -10.94 4.43 -7.98
C PRO A 41 -10.26 3.44 -7.03
N PHE A 42 -9.32 2.66 -7.54
CA PHE A 42 -8.49 1.79 -6.71
C PHE A 42 -7.60 2.62 -5.79
N SER A 43 -7.21 2.05 -4.69
CA SER A 43 -6.23 2.61 -3.77
C SER A 43 -4.92 1.82 -3.86
N ALA A 44 -3.81 2.53 -3.72
CA ALA A 44 -2.48 1.95 -3.70
C ALA A 44 -1.65 2.58 -2.57
N GLU A 45 -0.94 1.76 -1.83
CA GLU A 45 -0.10 2.19 -0.71
C GLU A 45 1.21 1.44 -0.69
N VAL A 46 2.18 1.92 0.09
CA VAL A 46 3.47 1.27 0.28
C VAL A 46 3.70 0.95 1.75
N TRP A 47 3.95 -0.30 2.06
CA TRP A 47 4.46 -0.73 3.35
C TRP A 47 5.99 -0.61 3.33
N VAL A 48 6.48 0.49 3.87
CA VAL A 48 7.92 0.79 3.91
C VAL A 48 8.48 0.27 5.22
N THR A 49 9.44 -0.65 5.11
CA THR A 49 10.18 -1.15 6.28
C THR A 49 11.65 -0.79 6.17
N ASP A 50 12.34 -0.72 7.31
CA ASP A 50 13.78 -0.50 7.34
C ASP A 50 14.55 -1.80 7.02
N PRO A 51 15.85 -1.73 6.68
CA PRO A 51 16.65 -2.91 6.38
C PRO A 51 16.81 -3.92 7.51
N SER A 52 16.54 -3.50 8.76
CA SER A 52 16.53 -4.38 9.93
C SER A 52 15.20 -5.11 10.14
N PHE A 53 14.17 -4.75 9.37
CA PHE A 53 12.80 -5.29 9.50
C PHE A 53 12.20 -5.08 10.90
N THR A 54 12.49 -3.96 11.51
CA THR A 54 12.04 -3.62 12.87
C THR A 54 11.11 -2.42 12.94
N HIS A 55 11.05 -1.63 11.88
CA HIS A 55 10.27 -0.40 11.81
C HIS A 55 9.46 -0.31 10.52
N VAL A 56 8.35 0.40 10.59
CA VAL A 56 7.49 0.75 9.46
C VAL A 56 7.29 2.27 9.41
N LEU A 57 7.25 2.81 8.21
CA LEU A 57 6.98 4.24 8.00
C LEU A 57 5.49 4.47 7.81
N LEU A 58 4.94 5.39 8.60
CA LEU A 58 3.55 5.79 8.51
C LEU A 58 3.44 7.31 8.33
N VAL A 59 2.33 7.73 7.74
CA VAL A 59 1.97 9.13 7.59
C VAL A 59 0.72 9.44 8.42
N LYS A 60 0.64 10.65 8.95
CA LYS A 60 -0.53 11.09 9.73
C LYS A 60 -1.61 11.62 8.79
N HIS A 61 -2.64 10.82 8.59
CA HIS A 61 -3.80 11.27 7.84
C HIS A 61 -4.77 12.01 8.76
N ARG A 62 -5.31 13.13 8.28
CA ARG A 62 -6.17 14.02 9.09
C ARG A 62 -7.40 13.33 9.68
N VAL A 63 -7.97 12.37 8.97
CA VAL A 63 -9.18 11.64 9.37
C VAL A 63 -8.88 10.21 9.77
N ARG A 64 -7.95 9.54 9.09
CA ARG A 64 -7.70 8.10 9.23
C ARG A 64 -6.61 7.75 10.26
N GLY A 65 -5.97 8.74 10.88
CA GLY A 65 -4.87 8.49 11.81
C GLY A 65 -3.58 8.12 11.10
N TRP A 66 -2.81 7.21 11.67
CA TRP A 66 -1.55 6.75 11.09
C TRP A 66 -1.81 5.63 10.10
N VAL A 67 -1.39 5.84 8.86
CA VAL A 67 -1.60 4.91 7.74
C VAL A 67 -0.33 4.83 6.90
N PRO A 68 -0.12 3.74 6.16
CA PRO A 68 0.96 3.71 5.15
C PRO A 68 0.79 4.84 4.12
N PRO A 69 1.89 5.38 3.58
CA PRO A 69 1.80 6.35 2.49
C PRO A 69 1.05 5.74 1.30
N GLY A 70 0.08 6.47 0.78
CA GLY A 70 -0.75 5.99 -0.31
C GLY A 70 -1.94 6.88 -0.61
N GLY A 71 -2.63 6.57 -1.67
CA GLY A 71 -3.80 7.30 -2.13
C GLY A 71 -4.50 6.62 -3.30
N LYS A 72 -5.38 7.36 -3.94
CA LYS A 72 -6.13 6.81 -5.07
C LYS A 72 -5.26 6.70 -6.31
N VAL A 73 -5.53 5.69 -7.11
CA VAL A 73 -4.95 5.54 -8.45
C VAL A 73 -5.61 6.56 -9.37
N GLU A 74 -4.80 7.44 -9.96
CA GLU A 74 -5.28 8.47 -10.86
C GLU A 74 -5.50 7.90 -12.29
N PRO A 75 -6.30 8.58 -13.11
CA PRO A 75 -6.46 8.20 -14.51
C PRO A 75 -5.13 8.11 -15.25
N GLY A 76 -4.90 6.99 -15.93
CA GLY A 76 -3.66 6.76 -16.68
C GLY A 76 -2.52 6.14 -15.89
N GLU A 77 -2.69 5.93 -14.59
CA GLU A 77 -1.72 5.24 -13.76
C GLU A 77 -2.03 3.75 -13.62
N THR A 78 -0.98 2.95 -13.43
CA THR A 78 -1.13 1.64 -12.80
C THR A 78 -1.14 1.81 -11.27
N PRO A 79 -1.68 0.86 -10.50
CA PRO A 79 -1.59 0.92 -9.04
C PRO A 79 -0.16 1.05 -8.51
N ARG A 80 0.80 0.38 -9.14
CA ARG A 80 2.22 0.47 -8.80
C ARG A 80 2.78 1.88 -9.02
N GLN A 81 2.43 2.53 -10.12
CA GLN A 81 2.83 3.92 -10.39
C GLN A 81 2.23 4.88 -9.37
N ALA A 82 0.95 4.70 -9.03
CA ALA A 82 0.29 5.50 -7.99
C ALA A 82 0.98 5.34 -6.63
N ALA A 83 1.33 4.12 -6.25
CA ALA A 83 2.05 3.85 -5.01
C ALA A 83 3.40 4.58 -4.95
N ILE A 84 4.17 4.56 -6.03
CA ILE A 84 5.46 5.27 -6.13
C ILE A 84 5.27 6.78 -6.03
N ARG A 85 4.28 7.33 -6.73
CA ARG A 85 3.95 8.76 -6.69
C ARG A 85 3.57 9.20 -5.28
N GLU A 86 2.64 8.51 -4.64
CA GLU A 86 2.18 8.82 -3.29
C GLU A 86 3.31 8.71 -2.25
N LEU A 87 4.18 7.70 -2.36
CA LEU A 87 5.35 7.58 -1.50
C LEU A 87 6.22 8.85 -1.59
N GLY A 88 6.50 9.32 -2.79
CA GLY A 88 7.28 10.54 -3.01
C GLY A 88 6.59 11.79 -2.48
N GLU A 89 5.30 11.96 -2.78
CA GLU A 89 4.53 13.14 -2.37
C GLU A 89 4.38 13.23 -0.85
N GLU A 90 4.05 12.12 -0.20
CA GLU A 90 3.76 12.11 1.23
C GLU A 90 4.99 12.00 2.13
N THR A 91 6.09 11.44 1.64
CA THR A 91 7.27 11.16 2.48
C THR A 91 8.57 11.77 1.98
N GLY A 92 8.61 12.22 0.74
CA GLY A 92 9.84 12.65 0.08
C GLY A 92 10.77 11.51 -0.31
N LEU A 93 10.41 10.26 -0.01
CA LEU A 93 11.25 9.10 -0.29
C LEU A 93 11.07 8.61 -1.72
N ARG A 94 12.19 8.09 -2.25
CA ARG A 94 12.23 7.39 -3.51
C ARG A 94 12.84 6.01 -3.27
N GLY A 95 12.26 4.99 -3.85
CA GLY A 95 12.76 3.63 -3.70
C GLY A 95 12.06 2.69 -4.66
N GLU A 96 12.67 1.56 -4.89
CA GLU A 96 12.07 0.50 -5.68
C GLU A 96 11.06 -0.28 -4.83
N LEU A 97 9.91 -0.52 -5.40
CA LEU A 97 8.95 -1.46 -4.82
C LEU A 97 9.43 -2.88 -5.05
N LEU A 98 9.21 -3.74 -4.06
CA LEU A 98 9.49 -5.17 -4.22
C LEU A 98 8.65 -5.74 -5.36
N PRO A 99 9.13 -6.80 -6.04
CA PRO A 99 8.45 -7.35 -7.22
C PRO A 99 7.01 -7.80 -6.95
N LEU A 100 6.78 -8.46 -5.81
CA LEU A 100 5.45 -8.93 -5.44
C LEU A 100 4.74 -7.90 -4.55
N PRO A 101 3.47 -7.57 -4.86
CA PRO A 101 2.66 -6.81 -3.91
C PRO A 101 2.54 -7.55 -2.58
N ALA A 102 2.57 -6.80 -1.48
CA ALA A 102 2.45 -7.38 -0.14
C ALA A 102 1.05 -7.95 0.11
N ALA A 103 0.04 -7.21 -0.28
CA ALA A 103 -1.35 -7.58 -0.01
C ALA A 103 -2.33 -6.95 -1.01
N VAL A 104 -3.48 -7.58 -1.12
CA VAL A 104 -4.67 -7.03 -1.75
C VAL A 104 -5.84 -7.16 -0.79
N ALA A 105 -6.67 -6.12 -0.72
CA ALA A 105 -7.81 -6.04 0.18
C ALA A 105 -8.96 -5.26 -0.45
N VAL A 106 -10.13 -5.34 0.16
CA VAL A 106 -11.30 -4.53 -0.23
C VAL A 106 -11.78 -3.77 1.00
N ARG A 107 -11.84 -2.46 0.89
CA ARG A 107 -12.33 -1.61 1.98
C ARG A 107 -12.85 -0.27 1.48
N SER A 108 -13.61 0.41 2.31
CA SER A 108 -13.99 1.79 2.05
C SER A 108 -12.90 2.74 2.54
N TYR A 109 -12.33 3.51 1.62
CA TYR A 109 -11.28 4.49 1.92
C TYR A 109 -11.82 5.88 2.25
N ARG A 110 -13.08 6.13 1.91
CA ARG A 110 -13.79 7.38 2.20
C ARG A 110 -15.21 7.05 2.66
N ALA A 111 -15.73 7.88 3.56
CA ALA A 111 -17.06 7.67 4.11
C ALA A 111 -18.18 7.73 3.05
N ASP A 112 -17.95 8.46 1.98
CA ASP A 112 -18.88 8.65 0.86
C ASP A 112 -18.64 7.69 -0.32
N TRP A 113 -17.68 6.77 -0.20
CA TRP A 113 -17.35 5.79 -1.25
C TRP A 113 -17.83 4.39 -0.88
N SER A 114 -18.23 3.65 -1.90
CA SER A 114 -18.35 2.19 -1.78
C SER A 114 -16.97 1.57 -1.56
N ALA A 115 -16.95 0.34 -1.07
CA ALA A 115 -15.70 -0.40 -0.95
C ALA A 115 -15.04 -0.57 -2.32
N THR A 116 -13.73 -0.48 -2.35
CA THR A 116 -12.92 -0.63 -3.55
C THR A 116 -11.66 -1.46 -3.27
N LEU A 117 -11.00 -1.87 -4.35
CA LEU A 117 -9.76 -2.63 -4.27
C LEU A 117 -8.64 -1.73 -3.76
N GLY A 118 -7.88 -2.21 -2.79
CA GLY A 118 -6.63 -1.62 -2.33
C GLY A 118 -5.47 -2.59 -2.53
N LEU A 119 -4.39 -2.09 -3.12
CA LEU A 119 -3.14 -2.82 -3.30
C LEU A 119 -2.07 -2.24 -2.41
N SER A 120 -1.45 -3.08 -1.60
CA SER A 120 -0.33 -2.71 -0.74
C SER A 120 0.94 -3.27 -1.35
N TYR A 121 1.85 -2.37 -1.73
CA TYR A 121 3.19 -2.72 -2.19
C TYR A 121 4.16 -2.66 -1.01
N ALA A 122 5.38 -3.14 -1.19
CA ALA A 122 6.40 -3.08 -0.15
C ALA A 122 7.68 -2.46 -0.68
N ALA A 123 8.40 -1.77 0.19
CA ALA A 123 9.74 -1.23 -0.07
C ALA A 123 10.60 -1.34 1.17
N VAL A 124 11.91 -1.52 0.96
CA VAL A 124 12.91 -1.52 2.04
C VAL A 124 13.75 -0.27 1.90
N ILE A 125 13.66 0.65 2.84
CA ILE A 125 14.33 1.96 2.80
C ILE A 125 14.98 2.23 4.15
N GLY A 126 16.23 2.71 4.14
CA GLY A 126 16.95 3.04 5.36
C GLY A 126 16.32 4.19 6.14
N ARG A 127 16.32 4.10 7.48
CA ARG A 127 15.75 5.15 8.34
C ARG A 127 16.59 6.43 8.36
N GLU A 128 17.79 6.39 7.87
CA GLU A 128 18.69 7.54 7.69
C GLU A 128 18.27 8.44 6.52
N GLU A 129 17.45 7.94 5.59
CA GLU A 129 16.96 8.75 4.48
C GLU A 129 16.12 9.91 4.97
N PRO A 130 16.37 11.15 4.48
CA PRO A 130 15.62 12.32 4.93
C PRO A 130 14.13 12.19 4.61
N LEU A 131 13.29 12.49 5.60
CA LEU A 131 11.85 12.55 5.41
C LEU A 131 11.42 13.95 5.07
N GLY A 132 10.54 14.06 4.11
CA GLY A 132 9.89 15.30 3.70
C GLY A 132 8.43 15.02 3.41
N GLY A 133 7.83 15.79 2.53
CA GLY A 133 6.47 15.54 2.08
C GLY A 133 5.56 16.74 2.22
N GLU A 134 4.36 16.59 1.69
CA GLU A 134 3.32 17.61 1.71
C GLU A 134 2.51 17.59 3.00
N GLY A 135 1.89 18.69 3.34
CA GLY A 135 0.82 18.75 4.32
C GLY A 135 1.18 19.02 5.78
N GLY A 136 2.40 19.45 6.09
CA GLY A 136 2.71 20.07 7.37
C GLY A 136 2.98 19.15 8.55
N GLN A 137 2.78 17.84 8.42
CA GLN A 137 3.22 16.86 9.42
C GLN A 137 4.17 15.86 8.76
N PRO A 138 5.43 15.76 9.21
CA PRO A 138 6.36 14.80 8.65
C PRO A 138 5.91 13.37 8.93
N PRO A 139 6.16 12.43 8.01
CA PRO A 139 5.97 11.02 8.28
C PRO A 139 6.87 10.56 9.43
N ARG A 140 6.50 9.45 10.06
CA ARG A 140 7.21 8.96 11.23
C ARG A 140 7.47 7.46 11.12
N TRP A 141 8.67 7.04 11.52
CA TRP A 141 9.00 5.63 11.73
C TRP A 141 8.43 5.14 13.06
N PHE A 142 7.73 4.03 13.01
CA PHE A 142 7.19 3.31 14.16
C PHE A 142 7.93 1.99 14.30
N ALA A 143 8.33 1.65 15.53
CA ALA A 143 8.74 0.27 15.79
C ALA A 143 7.54 -0.66 15.56
N LEU A 144 7.76 -1.82 14.99
CA LEU A 144 6.67 -2.79 14.74
C LEU A 144 5.95 -3.23 16.03
N ALA A 145 6.64 -3.15 17.17
CA ALA A 145 6.06 -3.44 18.47
C ALA A 145 5.18 -2.31 19.02
N GLU A 146 5.32 -1.08 18.51
CA GLU A 146 4.48 0.05 18.92
C GLU A 146 3.04 -0.14 18.45
N GLU A 147 2.15 0.50 19.18
CA GLU A 147 0.78 0.67 18.74
C GLU A 147 0.59 2.04 18.08
N TRP A 148 -0.29 2.11 17.12
CA TRP A 148 -0.70 3.35 16.49
C TRP A 148 -2.20 3.35 16.24
N GLU A 149 -2.79 4.53 16.34
CA GLU A 149 -4.20 4.71 16.05
C GLU A 149 -4.42 4.85 14.54
N SER A 150 -5.33 4.05 14.01
CA SER A 150 -5.69 4.04 12.60
C SER A 150 -7.16 3.69 12.41
N ALA A 151 -7.75 4.24 11.36
CA ALA A 151 -9.07 3.82 10.90
C ALA A 151 -9.08 2.37 10.39
N PHE A 152 -7.90 1.80 10.14
CA PHE A 152 -7.74 0.41 9.71
C PHE A 152 -6.93 -0.40 10.73
N PRO A 153 -7.55 -0.78 11.86
CA PRO A 153 -6.83 -1.42 12.96
C PRO A 153 -6.21 -2.78 12.59
N ALA A 154 -6.74 -3.46 11.59
CA ALA A 154 -6.18 -4.72 11.11
C ALA A 154 -4.83 -4.57 10.40
N ASP A 155 -4.51 -3.37 9.91
CA ASP A 155 -3.28 -3.15 9.13
C ASP A 155 -2.01 -3.42 9.94
N ARG A 156 -2.03 -3.14 11.24
CA ARG A 156 -0.86 -3.38 12.08
C ARG A 156 -0.41 -4.84 12.07
N GLU A 157 -1.35 -5.77 12.23
CA GLU A 157 -1.03 -7.20 12.18
C GLU A 157 -0.65 -7.66 10.79
N ARG A 158 -1.33 -7.14 9.76
CA ARG A 158 -1.05 -7.47 8.36
C ARG A 158 0.35 -7.01 7.95
N ILE A 159 0.74 -5.81 8.33
CA ILE A 159 2.08 -5.26 8.10
C ILE A 159 3.14 -6.08 8.87
N ARG A 160 2.92 -6.37 10.13
CA ARG A 160 3.81 -7.20 10.95
C ARG A 160 4.05 -8.57 10.32
N ASP A 161 2.97 -9.25 9.93
CA ASP A 161 3.07 -10.56 9.26
C ASP A 161 3.94 -10.47 8.01
N HIS A 162 3.72 -9.45 7.18
CA HIS A 162 4.49 -9.27 5.95
C HIS A 162 5.98 -9.00 6.24
N VAL A 163 6.27 -8.09 7.17
CA VAL A 163 7.66 -7.76 7.53
C VAL A 163 8.38 -8.97 8.11
N GLN A 164 7.72 -9.77 8.93
CA GLN A 164 8.28 -11.03 9.46
C GLN A 164 8.60 -12.02 8.34
N ARG A 165 7.76 -12.09 7.30
CA ARG A 165 8.02 -12.92 6.11
C ARG A 165 9.23 -12.44 5.34
N LEU A 166 9.39 -11.14 5.17
CA LEU A 166 10.57 -10.56 4.52
C LEU A 166 11.85 -10.88 5.31
N ALA A 167 11.80 -10.74 6.63
CA ALA A 167 12.92 -11.06 7.51
C ALA A 167 13.32 -12.54 7.43
N ALA A 168 12.34 -13.45 7.44
CA ALA A 168 12.55 -14.88 7.30
C ALA A 168 13.16 -15.25 5.94
N GLY A 169 12.67 -14.65 4.84
CA GLY A 169 13.19 -14.85 3.50
C GLY A 169 14.65 -14.43 3.35
N ARG A 170 15.06 -13.36 4.02
CA ARG A 170 16.45 -12.90 4.05
C ARG A 170 17.38 -13.88 4.75
N SER A 171 16.93 -14.50 5.84
CA SER A 171 17.71 -15.50 6.57
C SER A 171 18.00 -16.75 5.74
N PHE A 172 17.09 -17.15 4.86
CA PHE A 172 17.31 -18.28 3.94
C PHE A 172 18.22 -17.94 2.77
N ALA A 173 18.26 -16.69 2.31
CA ALA A 173 19.12 -16.25 1.22
C ALA A 173 20.59 -16.05 1.63
N ALA A 174 20.88 -15.98 2.94
CA ALA A 174 22.23 -15.77 3.48
C ALA A 174 23.01 -17.08 3.71
N HIS A 175 22.43 -18.24 3.39
CA HIS A 175 23.03 -19.58 3.43
C HIS A 175 23.08 -20.17 2.02
#